data_c66d4388706b5df7c1400c660250273d
#
_entry.id   c66d4388706b5df7c1400c660250273d
#
_cell.length_a   1.000
_cell.length_b   1.000
_cell.length_c   1.000
_cell.angle_alpha   90.00
_cell.angle_beta   90.00
_cell.angle_gamma   90.00
#
_symmetry.space_group_name_H-M   'P 1'
#
loop_
_entity.id
_entity.type
_entity.pdbx_description
1 polymer ?
#
loop_
_entity_poly.entity_id
_entity_poly.type
_entity_poly.pdbx_seq_one_letter_code
_entity_poly.pdbx_strand_id
1 'polypeptide(L)'
;MPVLLDTHAFLWWCEDSPELSLKARKVMTEEDCFVSYVSFWEIAIKLNLGKLRLPGIPDRYLASQMSLNGFEQMEISFRQIMRCASLARHHGDPFDRLLVAQAQEKELAVVSRDAVFDVYGIKRIW
;
A
#
# COMPACT_ATOMS: atom_id res chain seq x y z
N MET A 1 8.14 0.58 -14.83
CA MET A 1 6.74 0.25 -14.49
C MET A 1 6.48 0.55 -13.02
N PRO A 2 5.81 1.65 -12.71
CA PRO A 2 5.57 2.00 -11.32
C PRO A 2 4.61 0.99 -10.66
N VAL A 3 4.75 0.83 -9.35
CA VAL A 3 3.93 -0.09 -8.56
C VAL A 3 3.31 0.63 -7.37
N LEU A 4 2.17 0.13 -6.91
CA LEU A 4 1.52 0.58 -5.69
C LEU A 4 1.84 -0.43 -4.58
N LEU A 5 2.34 0.06 -3.45
CA LEU A 5 2.62 -0.81 -2.31
C LEU A 5 1.36 -0.94 -1.46
N ASP A 6 1.05 -2.16 -1.01
CA ASP A 6 0.06 -2.27 0.05
C ASP A 6 0.70 -1.87 1.39
N THR A 7 -0.13 -1.71 2.40
CA THR A 7 0.32 -1.22 3.70
C THR A 7 1.38 -2.12 4.34
N HIS A 8 1.17 -3.45 4.29
CA HIS A 8 2.12 -4.39 4.88
C HIS A 8 3.45 -4.41 4.12
N ALA A 9 3.42 -4.39 2.78
CA ALA A 9 4.64 -4.37 1.98
C ALA A 9 5.48 -3.14 2.32
N PHE A 10 4.85 -1.98 2.46
CA PHE A 10 5.52 -0.75 2.86
C PHE A 10 6.15 -0.87 4.24
N LEU A 11 5.37 -1.33 5.24
CA LEU A 11 5.86 -1.46 6.62
C LEU A 11 6.99 -2.49 6.73
N TRP A 12 6.87 -3.62 6.04
CA TRP A 12 7.91 -4.65 6.05
C TRP A 12 9.21 -4.16 5.40
N TRP A 13 9.09 -3.35 4.35
CA TRP A 13 10.27 -2.71 3.78
C TRP A 13 10.95 -1.78 4.79
N CYS A 14 10.19 -0.94 5.47
CA CYS A 14 10.73 0.02 6.44
C CYS A 14 11.48 -0.67 7.58
N GLU A 15 11.00 -1.80 8.05
CA GLU A 15 11.62 -2.55 9.15
C GLU A 15 12.56 -3.67 8.67
N ASP A 16 12.85 -3.73 7.38
CA ASP A 16 13.67 -4.77 6.76
C ASP A 16 13.23 -6.18 7.16
N SER A 17 11.92 -6.43 7.13
CA SER A 17 11.32 -7.67 7.59
C SER A 17 11.58 -8.82 6.62
N PRO A 18 11.89 -10.04 7.12
CA PRO A 18 12.00 -11.24 6.29
C PRO A 18 10.67 -11.69 5.70
N GLU A 19 9.54 -11.13 6.16
CA GLU A 19 8.22 -11.38 5.57
C GLU A 19 8.12 -10.87 4.14
N LEU A 20 8.92 -9.86 3.78
CA LEU A 20 8.95 -9.32 2.43
C LEU A 20 9.67 -10.30 1.50
N SER A 21 8.98 -10.78 0.44
CA SER A 21 9.58 -11.75 -0.48
C SER A 21 10.77 -11.15 -1.24
N LEU A 22 11.65 -12.01 -1.74
CA LEU A 22 12.80 -11.57 -2.54
C LEU A 22 12.33 -10.88 -3.83
N LYS A 23 11.26 -11.38 -4.44
CA LYS A 23 10.69 -10.78 -5.65
C LYS A 23 10.12 -9.39 -5.36
N ALA A 24 9.36 -9.24 -4.28
CA ALA A 24 8.83 -7.95 -3.87
C ALA A 24 9.96 -6.96 -3.58
N ARG A 25 10.98 -7.38 -2.83
CA ARG A 25 12.14 -6.55 -2.52
C ARG A 25 12.86 -6.08 -3.78
N LYS A 26 13.03 -6.96 -4.75
CA LYS A 26 13.66 -6.62 -6.03
C LYS A 26 12.85 -5.57 -6.78
N VAL A 27 11.54 -5.76 -6.90
CA VAL A 27 10.66 -4.82 -7.60
C VAL A 27 10.66 -3.46 -6.88
N MET A 28 10.59 -3.45 -5.56
CA MET A 28 10.59 -2.20 -4.78
C MET A 28 11.92 -1.45 -4.87
N THR A 29 13.02 -2.16 -5.16
CA THR A 29 14.33 -1.55 -5.36
C THR A 29 14.46 -0.95 -6.77
N GLU A 30 13.91 -1.63 -7.78
CA GLU A 30 14.14 -1.27 -9.19
C GLU A 30 13.09 -0.34 -9.77
N GLU A 31 11.85 -0.36 -9.24
CA GLU A 31 10.73 0.36 -9.81
C GLU A 31 10.34 1.57 -8.94
N ASP A 32 9.67 2.54 -9.56
CA ASP A 32 9.04 3.62 -8.82
C ASP A 32 7.89 3.07 -7.98
N CYS A 33 7.90 3.40 -6.68
CA CYS A 33 6.93 2.89 -5.73
C CYS A 33 6.05 4.01 -5.21
N PHE A 34 4.73 3.78 -5.26
CA PHE A 34 3.74 4.68 -4.66
C PHE A 34 3.26 4.10 -3.33
N VAL A 35 3.13 4.96 -2.33
CA VAL A 35 2.46 4.67 -1.07
C VAL A 35 1.24 5.57 -0.99
N SER A 36 0.07 4.95 -0.94
CA SER A 36 -1.19 5.69 -0.91
C SER A 36 -1.45 6.31 0.46
N TYR A 37 -2.15 7.44 0.48
CA TYR A 37 -2.72 8.00 1.71
C TYR A 37 -3.66 7.02 2.41
N VAL A 38 -4.26 6.09 1.68
CA VAL A 38 -5.02 4.97 2.26
C VAL A 38 -4.17 4.21 3.28
N SER A 39 -2.93 3.89 2.90
CA SER A 39 -2.01 3.15 3.79
C SER A 39 -1.63 3.97 5.01
N PHE A 40 -1.38 5.26 4.86
CA PHE A 40 -1.11 6.14 6.00
C PHE A 40 -2.32 6.24 6.94
N TRP A 41 -3.52 6.28 6.39
CA TRP A 41 -4.75 6.29 7.19
C TRP A 41 -4.93 4.99 7.96
N GLU A 42 -4.73 3.84 7.31
CA GLU A 42 -4.75 2.53 7.97
C GLU A 42 -3.73 2.46 9.11
N ILE A 43 -2.50 2.93 8.85
CA ILE A 43 -1.43 3.00 9.86
C ILE A 43 -1.87 3.86 11.05
N ALA A 44 -2.42 5.05 10.79
CA ALA A 44 -2.87 5.97 11.83
C ALA A 44 -3.94 5.34 12.72
N ILE A 45 -4.90 4.63 12.12
CA ILE A 45 -5.95 3.92 12.87
C ILE A 45 -5.32 2.84 13.75
N LYS A 46 -4.42 2.04 13.21
CA LYS A 46 -3.78 0.95 13.96
C LYS A 46 -2.88 1.46 15.08
N LEU A 47 -2.19 2.57 14.87
CA LEU A 47 -1.41 3.23 15.93
C LEU A 47 -2.32 3.68 17.07
N ASN A 48 -3.45 4.31 16.76
CA ASN A 48 -4.40 4.78 17.76
C ASN A 48 -5.00 3.63 18.57
N LEU A 49 -5.24 2.47 17.93
CA LEU A 49 -5.79 1.28 18.58
C LEU A 49 -4.73 0.46 19.33
N GLY A 50 -3.47 0.85 19.29
CA GLY A 50 -2.38 0.10 19.92
C GLY A 50 -2.04 -1.20 19.20
N LYS A 51 -2.47 -1.37 17.94
CA LYS A 51 -2.22 -2.57 17.13
C LYS A 51 -0.94 -2.49 16.31
N LEU A 52 -0.31 -1.33 16.27
CA LEU A 52 0.91 -1.08 15.52
C LEU A 52 1.81 -0.15 16.34
N ARG A 53 3.11 -0.39 16.29
CA ARG A 53 4.13 0.50 16.87
C ARG A 53 5.14 0.85 15.81
N LEU A 54 5.59 2.12 15.82
CA LEU A 54 6.64 2.61 14.95
C LEU A 54 7.76 3.22 15.80
N PRO A 55 9.02 3.21 15.31
CA PRO A 55 10.10 3.87 16.03
C PRO A 55 9.89 5.38 16.09
N GLY A 56 10.06 5.97 17.26
CA GLY A 56 10.01 7.43 17.42
C GLY A 56 8.65 8.04 17.21
N ILE A 57 8.63 9.23 16.61
CA ILE A 57 7.42 10.00 16.34
C ILE A 57 6.84 9.53 14.99
N PRO A 58 5.59 9.00 14.96
CA PRO A 58 5.07 8.31 13.77
C PRO A 58 5.12 9.12 12.47
N ASP A 59 4.64 10.36 12.49
CA ASP A 59 4.63 11.18 11.27
C ASP A 59 6.03 11.52 10.78
N ARG A 60 6.98 11.76 11.68
CA ARG A 60 8.38 11.99 11.32
C ARG A 60 9.03 10.73 10.77
N TYR A 61 8.77 9.59 11.40
CA TYR A 61 9.29 8.30 10.95
C TYR A 61 8.81 7.98 9.53
N LEU A 62 7.51 8.09 9.28
CA LEU A 62 6.94 7.78 7.98
C LEU A 62 7.44 8.74 6.89
N ALA A 63 7.49 10.04 7.17
CA ALA A 63 8.03 11.02 6.23
C ALA A 63 9.50 10.74 5.90
N SER A 64 10.29 10.37 6.90
CA SER A 64 11.70 10.01 6.72
C SER A 64 11.85 8.76 5.85
N GLN A 65 11.04 7.73 6.08
CA GLN A 65 11.08 6.50 5.28
C GLN A 65 10.71 6.77 3.82
N MET A 66 9.70 7.61 3.59
CA MET A 66 9.33 8.00 2.22
C MET A 66 10.49 8.69 1.50
N SER A 67 11.13 9.64 2.16
CA SER A 67 12.25 10.39 1.61
C SER A 67 13.48 9.51 1.36
N LEU A 68 13.86 8.70 2.36
CA LEU A 68 15.06 7.84 2.28
C LEU A 68 14.95 6.82 1.14
N ASN A 69 13.75 6.31 0.88
CA ASN A 69 13.55 5.26 -0.10
C ASN A 69 13.10 5.78 -1.47
N GLY A 70 12.89 7.08 -1.59
CA GLY A 70 12.41 7.67 -2.84
C GLY A 70 10.99 7.23 -3.20
N PHE A 71 10.18 6.85 -2.21
CA PHE A 71 8.78 6.49 -2.44
C PHE A 71 7.94 7.74 -2.65
N GLU A 72 6.97 7.65 -3.54
CA GLU A 72 6.07 8.75 -3.85
C GLU A 72 4.72 8.56 -3.16
N GLN A 73 4.16 9.66 -2.65
CA GLN A 73 2.83 9.65 -2.05
C GLN A 73 1.77 9.66 -3.17
N MET A 74 0.70 8.89 -2.97
CA MET A 74 -0.45 8.90 -3.85
C MET A 74 -1.68 9.40 -3.08
N GLU A 75 -2.20 10.53 -3.49
CA GLU A 75 -3.40 11.11 -2.91
C GLU A 75 -4.64 10.30 -3.29
N ILE A 76 -5.69 10.45 -2.49
CA ILE A 76 -6.99 9.82 -2.76
C ILE A 76 -7.88 10.84 -3.45
N SER A 77 -8.39 10.51 -4.64
CA SER A 77 -9.31 11.37 -5.38
C SER A 77 -10.76 11.01 -5.10
N PHE A 78 -11.65 11.96 -5.33
CA PHE A 78 -13.10 11.72 -5.27
C PHE A 78 -13.49 10.57 -6.22
N ARG A 79 -12.95 10.55 -7.43
CA ARG A 79 -13.21 9.49 -8.41
C ARG A 79 -12.83 8.11 -7.87
N GLN A 80 -11.68 8.00 -7.21
CA GLN A 80 -11.22 6.73 -6.64
C GLN A 80 -12.15 6.25 -5.53
N ILE A 81 -12.58 7.17 -4.66
CA ILE A 81 -13.53 6.84 -3.59
C ILE A 81 -14.84 6.33 -4.19
N MET A 82 -15.38 7.03 -5.16
CA MET A 82 -16.66 6.66 -5.79
C MET A 82 -16.56 5.38 -6.60
N ARG A 83 -15.38 5.08 -7.15
CA ARG A 83 -15.15 3.80 -7.83
C ARG A 83 -15.37 2.61 -6.90
N CYS A 84 -15.12 2.76 -5.60
CA CYS A 84 -15.38 1.70 -4.63
C CYS A 84 -16.85 1.28 -4.59
N ALA A 85 -17.77 2.19 -4.94
CA ALA A 85 -19.21 1.88 -4.97
C ALA A 85 -19.56 0.85 -6.05
N SER A 86 -18.79 0.77 -7.12
CA SER A 86 -19.02 -0.14 -8.24
C SER A 86 -18.11 -1.36 -8.26
N LEU A 87 -17.19 -1.49 -7.29
CA LEU A 87 -16.35 -2.67 -7.18
C LEU A 87 -17.16 -3.90 -6.78
N ALA A 88 -16.86 -5.03 -7.42
CA ALA A 88 -17.42 -6.31 -7.00
C ALA A 88 -17.09 -6.59 -5.52
N ARG A 89 -18.03 -7.19 -4.79
CA ARG A 89 -17.86 -7.41 -3.36
C ARG A 89 -17.19 -8.75 -3.07
N HIS A 90 -15.92 -8.84 -3.39
CA HIS A 90 -15.13 -10.05 -3.10
C HIS A 90 -14.76 -10.15 -1.61
N HIS A 91 -14.60 -9.02 -0.94
CA HIS A 91 -14.33 -8.93 0.49
C HIS A 91 -14.70 -7.52 0.99
N GLY A 92 -14.62 -7.31 2.31
CA GLY A 92 -15.13 -6.09 2.93
C GLY A 92 -14.08 -5.11 3.46
N ASP A 93 -12.77 -5.38 3.32
CA ASP A 93 -11.74 -4.49 3.83
C ASP A 93 -11.74 -3.17 3.04
N PRO A 94 -12.11 -2.03 3.68
CA PRO A 94 -12.23 -0.76 2.96
C PRO A 94 -10.87 -0.21 2.50
N PHE A 95 -9.79 -0.50 3.22
CA PHE A 95 -8.45 -0.05 2.84
C PHE A 95 -8.00 -0.75 1.56
N ASP A 96 -8.11 -2.09 1.53
CA ASP A 96 -7.76 -2.87 0.34
C ASP A 96 -8.63 -2.48 -0.85
N ARG A 97 -9.93 -2.29 -0.64
CA ARG A 97 -10.85 -1.93 -1.72
C ARG A 97 -10.50 -0.58 -2.33
N LEU A 98 -10.07 0.39 -1.53
CA LEU A 98 -9.65 1.68 -2.05
C LEU A 98 -8.31 1.58 -2.78
N LEU A 99 -7.38 0.75 -2.29
CA LEU A 99 -6.14 0.45 -3.03
C LEU A 99 -6.44 -0.20 -4.39
N VAL A 100 -7.41 -1.11 -4.44
CA VAL A 100 -7.88 -1.71 -5.70
C VAL A 100 -8.39 -0.63 -6.66
N ALA A 101 -9.22 0.28 -6.18
CA ALA A 101 -9.75 1.37 -7.00
C ALA A 101 -8.63 2.24 -7.57
N GLN A 102 -7.63 2.55 -6.75
CA GLN A 102 -6.46 3.32 -7.19
C GLN A 102 -5.64 2.57 -8.23
N ALA A 103 -5.38 1.28 -7.99
CA ALA A 103 -4.60 0.45 -8.91
C ALA A 103 -5.30 0.31 -10.26
N GLN A 104 -6.63 0.13 -10.26
CA GLN A 104 -7.40 0.04 -11.50
C GLN A 104 -7.36 1.34 -12.28
N GLU A 105 -7.59 2.47 -11.61
CA GLU A 105 -7.62 3.78 -12.29
C GLU A 105 -6.27 4.15 -12.88
N LYS A 106 -5.20 3.88 -12.14
CA LYS A 106 -3.83 4.23 -12.54
C LYS A 106 -3.14 3.12 -13.33
N GLU A 107 -3.80 1.98 -13.51
CA GLU A 107 -3.24 0.82 -14.19
C GLU A 107 -1.91 0.37 -13.57
N LEU A 108 -1.90 0.25 -12.23
CA LEU A 108 -0.70 -0.14 -11.47
C LEU A 108 -0.80 -1.58 -11.00
N ALA A 109 0.35 -2.28 -11.01
CA ALA A 109 0.50 -3.51 -10.26
C ALA A 109 0.59 -3.17 -8.76
N VAL A 110 0.17 -4.11 -7.91
CA VAL A 110 0.23 -3.96 -6.45
C VAL A 110 1.24 -4.94 -5.89
N VAL A 111 2.15 -4.44 -5.06
CA VAL A 111 3.06 -5.29 -4.29
C VAL A 111 2.35 -5.69 -3.01
N SER A 112 1.97 -6.95 -2.91
CA SER A 112 1.22 -7.48 -1.77
C SER A 112 1.35 -8.99 -1.68
N ARG A 113 1.42 -9.49 -0.44
CA ARG A 113 1.31 -10.92 -0.15
C ARG A 113 -0.14 -11.41 -0.25
N ASP A 114 -1.10 -10.53 -0.09
CA ASP A 114 -2.50 -10.89 0.00
C ASP A 114 -3.08 -11.19 -1.39
N ALA A 115 -3.49 -12.44 -1.60
CA ALA A 115 -4.07 -12.91 -2.85
C ALA A 115 -5.42 -12.26 -3.18
N VAL A 116 -6.02 -11.50 -2.27
CA VAL A 116 -7.31 -10.84 -2.53
C VAL A 116 -7.25 -9.89 -3.73
N PHE A 117 -6.09 -9.31 -4.00
CA PHE A 117 -5.93 -8.43 -5.16
C PHE A 117 -6.11 -9.18 -6.49
N ASP A 118 -5.81 -10.48 -6.51
CA ASP A 118 -5.96 -11.30 -7.71
C ASP A 118 -7.43 -11.39 -8.14
N VAL A 119 -8.37 -11.50 -7.19
CA VAL A 119 -9.80 -11.66 -7.51
C VAL A 119 -10.42 -10.38 -8.09
N TYR A 120 -9.75 -9.23 -7.91
CA TYR A 120 -10.17 -7.98 -8.54
C TYR A 120 -9.53 -7.76 -9.91
N GLY A 121 -8.75 -8.71 -10.40
CA GLY A 121 -8.06 -8.59 -11.68
C GLY A 121 -6.83 -7.68 -11.65
N ILE A 122 -6.31 -7.37 -10.45
CA ILE A 122 -5.11 -6.56 -10.26
C ILE A 122 -3.88 -7.46 -10.42
N LYS A 123 -2.88 -6.99 -11.17
CA LYS A 123 -1.59 -7.68 -11.20
C LYS A 123 -0.93 -7.55 -9.83
N ARG A 124 -0.72 -8.67 -9.18
CA ARG A 124 -0.09 -8.73 -7.87
C ARG A 124 1.34 -9.24 -8.01
N ILE A 125 2.25 -8.62 -7.27
CA ILE A 125 3.67 -8.98 -7.25
C ILE A 125 4.01 -9.41 -5.82
N TRP A 126 4.53 -10.64 -5.74
CA TRP A 126 5.01 -11.17 -4.46
C TRP A 126 5.98 -12.33 -4.65
#